data_7b500fa1c73cb4f9b09e7952534439ac
#
_entry.id   7b500fa1c73cb4f9b09e7952534439ac
#
_cell.length_a   1.000
_cell.length_b   1.000
_cell.length_c   1.000
_cell.angle_alpha   90.00
_cell.angle_beta   90.00
_cell.angle_gamma   90.00
#
_symmetry.space_group_name_H-M   'P 1'
#
loop_
_entity.id
_entity.type
_entity.pdbx_description
1 polymer ?
#
loop_
_entity_poly.entity_id
_entity_poly.type
_entity_poly.pdbx_seq_one_letter_code
_entity_poly.pdbx_strand_id
1 'polypeptide(L)'
;MKTILKWPGGKEKELPVIRKYSPSYTGRFIEPFVGGGAVFFDTDAKRCCINDKSTELINLYNCAREKNEDLIKYLQLEINEFSSLGTFVDEHTSDILGLYLSKTSVDDFIEKHSSFFSKLAKGYSKVFFKELKKNLTSKISRSAKLEKENSAIPDSDRLDNIEAAMKSAYYMYIRYLQNHLSELSKGRQAAVFFFIREYCYSSMFRYNGKGEFNVPYGGISYNRKDFQKKVDYLLSDEMTAKLQSAEIYCEDFEDFLNGLNLTENDYIFLDPPYDTDFST
;
A
#
# COMPACT_ATOMS: atom_id res chain seq x y z
N MET A 1 -6.39 -7.30 -18.18
CA MET A 1 -6.38 -7.32 -16.70
C MET A 1 -6.27 -5.90 -16.15
N LYS A 2 -6.49 -5.69 -14.84
CA LYS A 2 -6.29 -4.37 -14.19
C LYS A 2 -4.94 -4.35 -13.46
N THR A 3 -4.40 -3.14 -13.23
CA THR A 3 -3.20 -2.99 -12.41
C THR A 3 -3.46 -3.40 -10.95
N ILE A 4 -2.44 -3.92 -10.29
CA ILE A 4 -2.48 -4.31 -8.87
C ILE A 4 -2.39 -3.07 -7.98
N LEU A 5 -1.53 -2.14 -8.37
CA LEU A 5 -1.17 -0.94 -7.61
C LEU A 5 -1.48 0.32 -8.39
N LYS A 6 -1.81 1.39 -7.66
CA LYS A 6 -1.70 2.74 -8.20
C LYS A 6 -0.22 3.13 -8.25
N TRP A 7 0.27 3.45 -9.44
CA TRP A 7 1.65 3.86 -9.68
C TRP A 7 1.69 5.25 -10.30
N PRO A 8 2.64 6.12 -9.94
CA PRO A 8 2.81 7.41 -10.60
C PRO A 8 3.04 7.21 -12.10
N GLY A 9 2.38 8.01 -12.92
CA GLY A 9 2.47 7.86 -14.38
C GLY A 9 1.74 6.66 -14.97
N GLY A 10 0.93 5.91 -14.20
CA GLY A 10 0.22 4.71 -14.68
C GLY A 10 -0.63 4.99 -15.93
N LYS A 11 -0.53 4.12 -16.92
CA LYS A 11 -1.09 4.29 -18.28
C LYS A 11 -2.50 3.68 -18.48
N GLU A 12 -3.24 3.40 -17.40
CA GLU A 12 -4.58 2.76 -17.54
C GLU A 12 -5.55 3.56 -18.43
N LYS A 13 -5.47 4.89 -18.40
CA LYS A 13 -6.35 5.75 -19.22
C LYS A 13 -5.89 5.84 -20.67
N GLU A 14 -4.61 5.65 -20.91
CA GLU A 14 -3.97 5.71 -22.21
C GLU A 14 -4.01 4.36 -22.97
N LEU A 15 -4.40 3.26 -22.32
CA LEU A 15 -4.47 1.93 -22.94
C LEU A 15 -5.20 1.89 -24.30
N PRO A 16 -6.37 2.57 -24.49
CA PRO A 16 -7.03 2.57 -25.79
C PRO A 16 -6.18 3.19 -26.92
N VAL A 17 -5.40 4.22 -26.56
CA VAL A 17 -4.49 4.88 -27.52
C VAL A 17 -3.26 4.01 -27.77
N ILE A 18 -2.67 3.43 -26.72
CA ILE A 18 -1.52 2.54 -26.82
C ILE A 18 -1.84 1.36 -27.73
N ARG A 19 -2.97 0.66 -27.51
CA ARG A 19 -3.42 -0.47 -28.36
C ARG A 19 -3.57 -0.07 -29.83
N LYS A 20 -4.09 1.13 -30.09
CA LYS A 20 -4.29 1.62 -31.47
C LYS A 20 -2.99 1.80 -32.23
N TYR A 21 -1.94 2.21 -31.55
CA TYR A 21 -0.65 2.53 -32.15
C TYR A 21 0.43 1.46 -31.92
N SER A 22 0.13 0.44 -31.12
CA SER A 22 1.06 -0.70 -30.96
C SER A 22 1.24 -1.45 -32.29
N PRO A 23 2.46 -1.75 -32.69
CA PRO A 23 2.73 -2.53 -33.89
C PRO A 23 2.29 -3.99 -33.72
N SER A 24 2.10 -4.69 -34.81
CA SER A 24 2.02 -6.16 -34.78
C SER A 24 3.43 -6.72 -34.54
N TYR A 25 3.55 -7.69 -33.65
CA TYR A 25 4.81 -8.36 -33.34
C TYR A 25 4.56 -9.85 -33.08
N THR A 26 5.59 -10.67 -33.28
CA THR A 26 5.54 -12.13 -33.09
C THR A 26 6.53 -12.63 -32.04
N GLY A 27 7.42 -11.77 -31.60
CA GLY A 27 8.42 -12.01 -30.55
C GLY A 27 7.91 -11.74 -29.14
N ARG A 28 8.76 -11.19 -28.31
CA ARG A 28 8.48 -10.86 -26.92
C ARG A 28 7.88 -9.44 -26.80
N PHE A 29 7.05 -9.26 -25.76
CA PHE A 29 6.74 -7.92 -25.25
C PHE A 29 7.76 -7.54 -24.18
N ILE A 30 8.38 -6.38 -24.31
CA ILE A 30 9.47 -5.93 -23.42
C ILE A 30 9.09 -4.57 -22.84
N GLU A 31 9.03 -4.46 -21.51
CA GLU A 31 8.68 -3.23 -20.80
C GLU A 31 9.75 -2.90 -19.73
N PRO A 32 10.74 -2.03 -20.07
CA PRO A 32 11.85 -1.68 -19.17
C PRO A 32 11.45 -0.86 -17.94
N PHE A 33 10.28 -0.21 -17.95
CA PHE A 33 9.75 0.64 -16.89
C PHE A 33 8.32 0.18 -16.53
N VAL A 34 8.19 -1.05 -16.03
CA VAL A 34 6.86 -1.66 -15.87
C VAL A 34 5.97 -0.94 -14.85
N GLY A 35 6.54 -0.37 -13.80
CA GLY A 35 5.76 0.32 -12.77
C GLY A 35 4.56 -0.49 -12.30
N GLY A 36 3.37 0.12 -12.32
CA GLY A 36 2.11 -0.55 -11.98
C GLY A 36 1.65 -1.62 -12.99
N GLY A 37 2.36 -1.80 -14.11
CA GLY A 37 2.13 -2.86 -15.09
C GLY A 37 0.92 -2.64 -15.99
N ALA A 38 0.48 -1.40 -16.21
CA ALA A 38 -0.75 -1.15 -16.97
C ALA A 38 -0.71 -1.77 -18.37
N VAL A 39 0.39 -1.64 -19.10
CA VAL A 39 0.55 -2.19 -20.46
C VAL A 39 0.85 -3.68 -20.41
N PHE A 40 1.73 -4.11 -19.50
CA PHE A 40 2.03 -5.52 -19.29
C PHE A 40 0.78 -6.36 -18.96
N PHE A 41 -0.08 -5.89 -18.04
CA PHE A 41 -1.31 -6.61 -17.68
C PHE A 41 -2.36 -6.57 -18.80
N ASP A 42 -2.25 -5.62 -19.72
CA ASP A 42 -3.18 -5.46 -20.84
C ASP A 42 -2.77 -6.27 -22.10
N THR A 43 -1.49 -6.55 -22.29
CA THR A 43 -1.02 -7.28 -23.48
C THR A 43 -1.38 -8.77 -23.43
N ASP A 44 -1.72 -9.33 -24.61
CA ASP A 44 -1.96 -10.77 -24.81
C ASP A 44 -0.68 -11.53 -25.19
N ALA A 45 0.48 -10.88 -25.11
CA ALA A 45 1.77 -11.50 -25.43
C ALA A 45 2.02 -12.73 -24.54
N LYS A 46 2.43 -13.83 -25.19
CA LYS A 46 2.72 -15.11 -24.50
C LYS A 46 4.08 -15.11 -23.79
N ARG A 47 4.99 -14.26 -24.22
CA ARG A 47 6.33 -14.10 -23.63
C ARG A 47 6.57 -12.63 -23.37
N CYS A 48 6.81 -12.30 -22.12
CA CYS A 48 7.08 -10.93 -21.69
C CYS A 48 8.42 -10.88 -20.95
N CYS A 49 9.14 -9.75 -21.10
CA CYS A 49 10.27 -9.39 -20.26
C CYS A 49 9.95 -8.04 -19.64
N ILE A 50 9.82 -7.99 -18.34
CA ILE A 50 9.47 -6.76 -17.61
C ILE A 50 10.57 -6.40 -16.63
N ASN A 51 10.82 -5.10 -16.48
CA ASN A 51 11.83 -4.58 -15.57
C ASN A 51 11.33 -3.33 -14.83
N ASP A 52 11.83 -3.12 -13.65
CA ASP A 52 11.73 -1.85 -12.93
C ASP A 52 12.89 -1.74 -11.93
N LYS A 53 13.36 -0.53 -11.69
CA LYS A 53 14.43 -0.28 -10.71
C LYS A 53 13.96 -0.35 -9.26
N SER A 54 12.63 -0.33 -9.01
CA SER A 54 12.05 -0.45 -7.67
C SER A 54 12.13 -1.88 -7.16
N THR A 55 13.06 -2.11 -6.24
CA THR A 55 13.28 -3.42 -5.61
C THR A 55 12.04 -3.91 -4.87
N GLU A 56 11.27 -3.02 -4.23
CA GLU A 56 10.05 -3.35 -3.50
C GLU A 56 8.93 -3.80 -4.44
N LEU A 57 8.79 -3.12 -5.58
CA LEU A 57 7.80 -3.48 -6.60
C LEU A 57 8.10 -4.86 -7.19
N ILE A 58 9.33 -5.06 -7.63
CA ILE A 58 9.77 -6.33 -8.22
C ILE A 58 9.70 -7.48 -7.19
N ASN A 59 10.03 -7.20 -5.92
CA ASN A 59 9.83 -8.19 -4.86
C ASN A 59 8.35 -8.57 -4.69
N LEU A 60 7.42 -7.61 -4.77
CA LEU A 60 5.98 -7.90 -4.73
C LEU A 60 5.55 -8.78 -5.91
N TYR A 61 5.97 -8.45 -7.14
CA TYR A 61 5.65 -9.24 -8.32
C TYR A 61 6.20 -10.67 -8.23
N ASN A 62 7.44 -10.84 -7.79
CA ASN A 62 8.03 -12.15 -7.60
C ASN A 62 7.31 -12.96 -6.53
N CYS A 63 7.02 -12.36 -5.36
CA CYS A 63 6.28 -13.03 -4.29
C CYS A 63 4.86 -13.44 -4.73
N ALA A 64 4.16 -12.60 -5.51
CA ALA A 64 2.84 -12.92 -6.05
C ALA A 64 2.91 -14.04 -7.12
N ARG A 65 3.91 -13.97 -8.03
CA ARG A 65 4.18 -15.00 -9.05
C ARG A 65 4.38 -16.39 -8.44
N GLU A 66 5.10 -16.44 -7.30
CA GLU A 66 5.49 -17.67 -6.61
C GLU A 66 4.46 -18.12 -5.57
N LYS A 67 3.39 -17.37 -5.36
CA LYS A 67 2.42 -17.58 -4.26
C LYS A 67 3.13 -17.74 -2.91
N ASN A 68 4.07 -16.84 -2.62
CA ASN A 68 4.92 -16.90 -1.45
C ASN A 68 4.10 -16.98 -0.15
N GLU A 69 4.35 -18.01 0.67
CA GLU A 69 3.58 -18.29 1.89
C GLU A 69 3.63 -17.16 2.91
N ASP A 70 4.79 -16.52 3.07
CA ASP A 70 4.93 -15.37 3.97
C ASP A 70 4.13 -14.16 3.46
N LEU A 71 4.11 -13.90 2.14
CA LEU A 71 3.27 -12.86 1.57
C LEU A 71 1.79 -13.10 1.94
N ILE A 72 1.27 -14.30 1.67
CA ILE A 72 -0.12 -14.66 1.95
C ILE A 72 -0.43 -14.49 3.43
N LYS A 73 0.42 -15.05 4.30
CA LYS A 73 0.28 -14.99 5.75
C LYS A 73 0.23 -13.55 6.28
N TYR A 74 1.16 -12.70 5.85
CA TYR A 74 1.24 -11.35 6.37
C TYR A 74 0.17 -10.42 5.79
N LEU A 75 -0.26 -10.60 4.55
CA LEU A 75 -1.42 -9.90 4.00
C LEU A 75 -2.69 -10.25 4.78
N GLN A 76 -2.91 -11.53 5.10
CA GLN A 76 -4.06 -11.94 5.89
C GLN A 76 -4.00 -11.38 7.33
N LEU A 77 -2.81 -11.34 7.93
CA LEU A 77 -2.60 -10.73 9.24
C LEU A 77 -2.95 -9.24 9.22
N GLU A 78 -2.45 -8.49 8.24
CA GLU A 78 -2.70 -7.06 8.08
C GLU A 78 -4.19 -6.76 7.84
N ILE A 79 -4.88 -7.57 7.03
CA ILE A 79 -6.33 -7.47 6.84
C ILE A 79 -7.05 -7.64 8.17
N ASN A 80 -6.76 -8.72 8.89
CA ASN A 80 -7.44 -9.07 10.13
C ASN A 80 -7.21 -8.00 11.21
N GLU A 81 -5.95 -7.58 11.41
CA GLU A 81 -5.61 -6.57 12.42
C GLU A 81 -6.21 -5.20 12.07
N PHE A 82 -6.11 -4.77 10.82
CA PHE A 82 -6.63 -3.47 10.40
C PHE A 82 -8.15 -3.39 10.42
N SER A 83 -8.85 -4.45 10.00
CA SER A 83 -10.31 -4.51 10.04
C SER A 83 -10.84 -4.62 11.47
N SER A 84 -10.15 -5.34 12.35
CA SER A 84 -10.55 -5.49 13.76
C SER A 84 -10.62 -4.15 14.50
N LEU A 85 -9.88 -3.13 14.06
CA LEU A 85 -9.97 -1.78 14.63
C LEU A 85 -11.32 -1.12 14.35
N GLY A 86 -11.94 -1.36 13.21
CA GLY A 86 -13.30 -0.91 12.92
C GLY A 86 -14.33 -1.65 13.78
N THR A 87 -14.26 -3.00 13.81
CA THR A 87 -15.11 -3.83 14.66
C THR A 87 -15.03 -3.42 16.13
N PHE A 88 -13.81 -3.12 16.61
CA PHE A 88 -13.60 -2.64 17.96
C PHE A 88 -14.36 -1.33 18.25
N VAL A 89 -14.41 -0.40 17.29
CA VAL A 89 -15.16 0.86 17.43
C VAL A 89 -16.66 0.59 17.54
N ASP A 90 -17.19 -0.31 16.71
CA ASP A 90 -18.60 -0.68 16.69
C ASP A 90 -19.03 -1.35 18.01
N GLU A 91 -18.18 -2.22 18.57
CA GLU A 91 -18.44 -2.94 19.81
C GLU A 91 -18.26 -2.07 21.09
N HIS A 92 -17.48 -1.00 21.02
CA HIS A 92 -17.11 -0.17 22.17
C HIS A 92 -17.55 1.29 22.05
N THR A 93 -18.65 1.54 21.32
CA THR A 93 -19.17 2.88 20.98
C THR A 93 -19.23 3.82 22.19
N SER A 94 -19.72 3.37 23.33
CA SER A 94 -19.85 4.18 24.57
C SER A 94 -18.50 4.63 25.12
N ASP A 95 -17.51 3.71 25.14
CA ASP A 95 -16.15 4.02 25.61
C ASP A 95 -15.43 4.97 24.64
N ILE A 96 -15.63 4.77 23.35
CA ILE A 96 -15.07 5.62 22.28
C ILE A 96 -15.63 7.05 22.37
N LEU A 97 -16.94 7.20 22.59
CA LEU A 97 -17.56 8.52 22.79
C LEU A 97 -17.12 9.14 24.11
N GLY A 98 -16.95 8.34 25.17
CA GLY A 98 -16.38 8.78 26.45
C GLY A 98 -14.95 9.32 26.28
N LEU A 99 -14.12 8.62 25.54
CA LEU A 99 -12.77 9.04 25.17
C LEU A 99 -12.79 10.35 24.35
N TYR A 100 -13.60 10.41 23.30
CA TYR A 100 -13.70 11.57 22.44
C TYR A 100 -14.12 12.83 23.21
N LEU A 101 -15.09 12.70 24.12
CA LEU A 101 -15.60 13.78 24.97
C LEU A 101 -14.69 14.08 26.18
N SER A 102 -13.51 13.48 26.23
CA SER A 102 -12.54 13.65 27.34
C SER A 102 -13.07 13.27 28.72
N LYS A 103 -14.04 12.37 28.78
CA LYS A 103 -14.54 11.77 30.06
C LYS A 103 -13.58 10.70 30.58
N THR A 104 -12.73 10.16 29.72
CA THR A 104 -11.69 9.18 30.01
C THR A 104 -10.40 9.68 29.35
N SER A 105 -9.26 9.53 30.04
CA SER A 105 -7.97 9.87 29.44
C SER A 105 -7.58 8.84 28.36
N VAL A 106 -6.67 9.24 27.46
CA VAL A 106 -6.13 8.30 26.44
C VAL A 106 -5.38 7.14 27.09
N ASP A 107 -4.68 7.39 28.19
CA ASP A 107 -3.92 6.37 28.90
C ASP A 107 -4.86 5.35 29.56
N ASP A 108 -5.88 5.81 30.30
CA ASP A 108 -6.88 4.93 30.94
C ASP A 108 -7.66 4.12 29.90
N PHE A 109 -7.98 4.73 28.75
CA PHE A 109 -8.65 4.04 27.66
C PHE A 109 -7.77 2.91 27.07
N ILE A 110 -6.50 3.20 26.81
CA ILE A 110 -5.56 2.20 26.29
C ILE A 110 -5.35 1.07 27.31
N GLU A 111 -5.22 1.39 28.59
CA GLU A 111 -5.09 0.41 29.67
C GLU A 111 -6.32 -0.48 29.80
N LYS A 112 -7.53 0.11 29.82
CA LYS A 112 -8.82 -0.62 29.87
C LYS A 112 -8.93 -1.64 28.72
N HIS A 113 -8.48 -1.28 27.53
CA HIS A 113 -8.58 -2.12 26.33
C HIS A 113 -7.25 -2.78 25.94
N SER A 114 -6.30 -2.87 26.87
CA SER A 114 -4.95 -3.42 26.62
C SER A 114 -4.96 -4.86 26.12
N SER A 115 -5.93 -5.68 26.55
CA SER A 115 -6.10 -7.06 26.08
C SER A 115 -6.40 -7.16 24.57
N PHE A 116 -7.06 -6.16 23.99
CA PHE A 116 -7.29 -6.06 22.55
C PHE A 116 -6.04 -5.53 21.84
N PHE A 117 -5.56 -4.35 22.24
CA PHE A 117 -4.44 -3.69 21.55
C PHE A 117 -3.13 -4.48 21.60
N SER A 118 -2.89 -5.28 22.66
CA SER A 118 -1.68 -6.11 22.74
C SER A 118 -1.63 -7.28 21.78
N LYS A 119 -2.75 -7.63 21.15
CA LYS A 119 -2.82 -8.65 20.10
C LYS A 119 -2.34 -8.13 18.74
N LEU A 120 -2.38 -6.79 18.55
CA LEU A 120 -1.99 -6.12 17.33
C LEU A 120 -0.47 -5.86 17.27
N ALA A 121 0.06 -5.79 16.07
CA ALA A 121 1.48 -5.47 15.84
C ALA A 121 2.44 -6.36 16.65
N LYS A 122 2.18 -7.65 16.72
CA LYS A 122 2.95 -8.61 17.51
C LYS A 122 4.44 -8.56 17.17
N GLY A 123 5.26 -8.40 18.21
CA GLY A 123 6.72 -8.18 18.07
C GLY A 123 7.12 -6.70 17.96
N TYR A 124 6.16 -5.80 17.67
CA TYR A 124 6.39 -4.35 17.52
C TYR A 124 5.43 -3.52 18.35
N SER A 125 4.86 -4.09 19.40
CA SER A 125 3.85 -3.48 20.25
C SER A 125 4.28 -2.11 20.80
N LYS A 126 5.55 -1.93 21.17
CA LYS A 126 6.07 -0.62 21.66
C LYS A 126 5.90 0.48 20.60
N VAL A 127 6.14 0.19 19.32
CA VAL A 127 5.96 1.14 18.21
C VAL A 127 4.50 1.46 18.05
N PHE A 128 3.66 0.42 18.02
CA PHE A 128 2.22 0.57 17.84
C PHE A 128 1.58 1.37 19.00
N PHE A 129 1.85 1.04 20.27
CA PHE A 129 1.30 1.75 21.41
C PHE A 129 1.72 3.23 21.46
N LYS A 130 2.98 3.53 21.13
CA LYS A 130 3.47 4.92 21.01
C LYS A 130 2.65 5.70 19.98
N GLU A 131 2.45 5.12 18.79
CA GLU A 131 1.68 5.76 17.72
C GLU A 131 0.17 5.81 18.05
N LEU A 132 -0.38 4.81 18.73
CA LEU A 132 -1.77 4.79 19.18
C LEU A 132 -2.05 5.97 20.12
N LYS A 133 -1.26 6.11 21.19
CA LYS A 133 -1.38 7.24 22.12
C LYS A 133 -1.26 8.58 21.40
N LYS A 134 -0.24 8.74 20.56
CA LYS A 134 0.01 9.98 19.81
C LYS A 134 -1.15 10.34 18.88
N ASN A 135 -1.64 9.38 18.09
CA ASN A 135 -2.70 9.63 17.12
C ASN A 135 -4.04 9.91 17.79
N LEU A 136 -4.41 9.17 18.85
CA LEU A 136 -5.62 9.44 19.65
C LEU A 136 -5.57 10.83 20.27
N THR A 137 -4.50 11.17 21.00
CA THR A 137 -4.33 12.48 21.64
C THR A 137 -4.42 13.62 20.63
N SER A 138 -3.71 13.50 19.51
CA SER A 138 -3.71 14.51 18.46
C SER A 138 -5.08 14.69 17.81
N LYS A 139 -5.80 13.58 17.55
CA LYS A 139 -7.12 13.62 16.93
C LYS A 139 -8.14 14.26 17.85
N ILE A 140 -8.21 13.85 19.14
CA ILE A 140 -9.14 14.38 20.13
C ILE A 140 -8.91 15.88 20.32
N SER A 141 -7.65 16.31 20.53
CA SER A 141 -7.32 17.73 20.72
C SER A 141 -7.72 18.58 19.52
N ARG A 142 -7.48 18.09 18.30
CA ARG A 142 -7.82 18.80 17.06
C ARG A 142 -9.33 18.87 16.85
N SER A 143 -10.04 17.78 17.10
CA SER A 143 -11.50 17.73 16.97
C SER A 143 -12.18 18.62 18.01
N ALA A 144 -11.73 18.61 19.27
CA ALA A 144 -12.24 19.49 20.31
C ALA A 144 -12.06 20.99 19.98
N LYS A 145 -10.95 21.34 19.32
CA LYS A 145 -10.73 22.72 18.83
C LYS A 145 -11.73 23.09 17.74
N LEU A 146 -11.94 22.21 16.76
CA LEU A 146 -12.86 22.43 15.65
C LEU A 146 -14.32 22.56 16.13
N GLU A 147 -14.75 21.73 17.10
CA GLU A 147 -16.10 21.83 17.67
C GLU A 147 -16.34 23.09 18.51
N LYS A 148 -15.29 23.68 19.10
CA LYS A 148 -15.39 24.98 19.78
C LYS A 148 -15.55 26.14 18.78
N GLU A 149 -14.92 26.05 17.63
CA GLU A 149 -14.97 27.07 16.58
C GLU A 149 -16.20 26.96 15.66
N ASN A 150 -16.80 25.75 15.59
CA ASN A 150 -17.93 25.41 14.76
C ASN A 150 -19.03 24.74 15.62
N SER A 151 -20.08 24.21 14.97
CA SER A 151 -21.07 23.39 15.64
C SER A 151 -20.54 22.01 16.01
N ALA A 152 -21.12 21.37 17.04
CA ALA A 152 -20.84 19.99 17.39
C ALA A 152 -21.14 19.06 16.22
N ILE A 153 -20.25 18.05 16.02
CA ILE A 153 -20.43 17.05 14.96
C ILE A 153 -21.23 15.84 15.50
N PRO A 154 -21.92 15.10 14.62
CA PRO A 154 -22.64 13.87 15.00
C PRO A 154 -21.74 12.82 15.66
N ASP A 155 -22.33 11.96 16.49
CA ASP A 155 -21.60 10.88 17.14
C ASP A 155 -20.99 9.89 16.14
N SER A 156 -21.65 9.65 14.99
CA SER A 156 -21.09 8.86 13.87
C SER A 156 -19.73 9.40 13.41
N ASP A 157 -19.63 10.72 13.24
CA ASP A 157 -18.40 11.36 12.78
C ASP A 157 -17.32 11.35 13.86
N ARG A 158 -17.73 11.40 15.13
CA ARG A 158 -16.81 11.21 16.27
C ARG A 158 -16.21 9.82 16.29
N LEU A 159 -17.03 8.80 16.08
CA LEU A 159 -16.59 7.40 15.98
C LEU A 159 -15.63 7.22 14.79
N ASP A 160 -15.99 7.69 13.59
CA ASP A 160 -15.14 7.65 12.40
C ASP A 160 -13.79 8.36 12.63
N ASN A 161 -13.78 9.45 13.40
CA ASN A 161 -12.56 10.17 13.75
C ASN A 161 -11.63 9.33 14.65
N ILE A 162 -12.17 8.65 15.66
CA ILE A 162 -11.37 7.78 16.55
C ILE A 162 -10.92 6.52 15.81
N GLU A 163 -11.78 5.91 14.99
CA GLU A 163 -11.38 4.81 14.09
C GLU A 163 -10.20 5.22 13.22
N ALA A 164 -10.29 6.40 12.56
CA ALA A 164 -9.20 6.90 11.73
C ALA A 164 -7.91 7.15 12.53
N ALA A 165 -7.99 7.55 13.80
CA ALA A 165 -6.81 7.72 14.64
C ALA A 165 -6.15 6.37 14.97
N MET A 166 -6.94 5.34 15.29
CA MET A 166 -6.44 3.99 15.55
C MET A 166 -5.86 3.34 14.27
N LYS A 167 -6.57 3.45 13.15
CA LYS A 167 -6.10 2.98 11.85
C LYS A 167 -4.84 3.72 11.38
N SER A 168 -4.75 5.02 11.65
CA SER A 168 -3.52 5.80 11.42
C SER A 168 -2.36 5.28 12.27
N ALA A 169 -2.59 4.93 13.53
CA ALA A 169 -1.54 4.37 14.38
C ALA A 169 -1.04 3.02 13.86
N TYR A 170 -1.95 2.16 13.40
CA TYR A 170 -1.59 0.89 12.77
C TYR A 170 -0.80 1.11 11.47
N TYR A 171 -1.26 2.02 10.61
CA TYR A 171 -0.52 2.42 9.42
C TYR A 171 0.88 2.94 9.76
N MET A 172 1.04 3.73 10.82
CA MET A 172 2.34 4.23 11.26
C MET A 172 3.27 3.11 11.74
N TYR A 173 2.72 2.06 12.35
CA TYR A 173 3.47 0.83 12.65
C TYR A 173 3.93 0.13 11.36
N ILE A 174 3.05 -0.07 10.37
CA ILE A 174 3.44 -0.67 9.08
C ILE A 174 4.47 0.23 8.35
N ARG A 175 4.32 1.55 8.43
CA ARG A 175 5.32 2.49 7.88
C ARG A 175 6.68 2.40 8.59
N TYR A 176 6.69 2.10 9.88
CA TYR A 176 7.93 1.79 10.58
C TYR A 176 8.59 0.55 9.97
N LEU A 177 7.82 -0.52 9.71
CA LEU A 177 8.34 -1.72 9.04
C LEU A 177 8.86 -1.41 7.62
N GLN A 178 8.16 -0.57 6.86
CA GLN A 178 8.59 -0.11 5.52
C GLN A 178 9.99 0.56 5.57
N ASN A 179 10.31 1.23 6.65
CA ASN A 179 11.61 1.86 6.83
C ASN A 179 12.66 0.92 7.48
N HIS A 180 12.30 -0.35 7.74
CA HIS A 180 13.15 -1.37 8.34
C HIS A 180 13.03 -2.70 7.59
N LEU A 181 12.90 -2.65 6.26
CA LEU A 181 12.64 -3.85 5.43
C LEU A 181 13.73 -4.92 5.53
N SER A 182 14.98 -4.53 5.75
CA SER A 182 16.11 -5.47 5.85
C SER A 182 15.97 -6.50 6.98
N GLU A 183 15.14 -6.21 7.98
CA GLU A 183 14.87 -7.09 9.12
C GLU A 183 13.74 -8.12 8.82
N LEU A 184 13.13 -8.06 7.65
CA LEU A 184 11.93 -8.81 7.29
C LEU A 184 12.22 -9.84 6.19
N SER A 185 11.46 -10.96 6.18
CA SER A 185 11.46 -11.88 5.04
C SER A 185 10.91 -11.20 3.78
N LYS A 186 11.30 -11.70 2.60
CA LYS A 186 10.87 -11.14 1.30
C LYS A 186 9.34 -11.06 1.18
N GLY A 187 8.62 -12.11 1.60
CA GLY A 187 7.16 -12.10 1.59
C GLY A 187 6.57 -11.04 2.51
N ARG A 188 7.14 -10.84 3.73
CA ARG A 188 6.70 -9.77 4.63
C ARG A 188 7.02 -8.37 4.10
N GLN A 189 8.20 -8.19 3.46
CA GLN A 189 8.52 -6.94 2.78
C GLN A 189 7.47 -6.59 1.72
N ALA A 190 7.07 -7.58 0.91
CA ALA A 190 6.06 -7.42 -0.14
C ALA A 190 4.68 -7.08 0.45
N ALA A 191 4.26 -7.73 1.55
CA ALA A 191 3.01 -7.42 2.24
C ALA A 191 3.00 -5.98 2.77
N VAL A 192 4.03 -5.58 3.52
CA VAL A 192 4.21 -4.21 4.04
C VAL A 192 4.16 -3.19 2.90
N PHE A 193 4.88 -3.43 1.80
CA PHE A 193 4.87 -2.54 0.65
C PHE A 193 3.48 -2.42 0.05
N PHE A 194 2.77 -3.54 -0.16
CA PHE A 194 1.43 -3.55 -0.74
C PHE A 194 0.42 -2.79 0.14
N PHE A 195 0.45 -3.04 1.46
CA PHE A 195 -0.38 -2.31 2.42
C PHE A 195 -0.12 -0.80 2.39
N ILE A 196 1.15 -0.40 2.44
CA ILE A 196 1.54 1.02 2.39
C ILE A 196 1.04 1.68 1.11
N ARG A 197 1.20 1.02 -0.03
CA ARG A 197 0.74 1.56 -1.32
C ARG A 197 -0.77 1.75 -1.39
N GLU A 198 -1.54 0.88 -0.73
CA GLU A 198 -3.00 1.01 -0.70
C GLU A 198 -3.47 2.10 0.27
N TYR A 199 -2.83 2.26 1.41
CA TYR A 199 -3.32 3.12 2.50
C TYR A 199 -2.59 4.46 2.66
N CYS A 200 -1.46 4.71 1.99
CA CYS A 200 -0.81 6.01 2.02
C CYS A 200 -1.63 7.09 1.31
N TYR A 201 -1.56 8.31 1.81
CA TYR A 201 -2.28 9.45 1.24
C TYR A 201 -1.96 9.64 -0.25
N SER A 202 -3.01 9.66 -1.08
CA SER A 202 -2.95 9.85 -2.54
C SER A 202 -2.01 8.90 -3.28
N SER A 203 -1.67 7.75 -2.68
CA SER A 203 -0.69 6.81 -3.24
C SER A 203 0.66 7.46 -3.61
N MET A 204 1.06 8.52 -2.88
CA MET A 204 2.29 9.26 -3.14
C MET A 204 3.55 8.45 -2.84
N PHE A 205 4.63 8.76 -3.57
CA PHE A 205 5.99 8.37 -3.23
C PHE A 205 6.72 9.60 -2.69
N ARG A 206 7.04 9.58 -1.40
CA ARG A 206 7.78 10.67 -0.77
C ARG A 206 8.67 10.13 0.34
N TYR A 207 9.90 10.57 0.32
CA TYR A 207 10.92 10.22 1.30
C TYR A 207 11.42 11.49 1.99
N ASN A 208 11.86 11.38 3.23
CA ASN A 208 12.50 12.48 3.94
C ASN A 208 14.00 12.57 3.59
N GLY A 209 14.71 13.57 4.12
CA GLY A 209 16.14 13.76 3.87
C GLY A 209 17.05 12.61 4.34
N LYS A 210 16.51 11.62 5.07
CA LYS A 210 17.22 10.40 5.49
C LYS A 210 16.91 9.19 4.60
N GLY A 211 16.13 9.37 3.53
CA GLY A 211 15.67 8.29 2.66
C GLY A 211 14.53 7.45 3.25
N GLU A 212 13.87 7.87 4.34
CA GLU A 212 12.76 7.15 4.93
C GLU A 212 11.44 7.56 4.29
N PHE A 213 10.59 6.58 3.97
CA PHE A 213 9.24 6.80 3.49
C PHE A 213 8.41 7.55 4.53
N ASN A 214 7.83 8.71 4.16
CA ASN A 214 7.20 9.61 5.13
C ASN A 214 5.77 10.07 4.77
N VAL A 215 5.10 9.37 3.84
CA VAL A 215 3.71 9.69 3.50
C VAL A 215 2.78 9.29 4.66
N PRO A 216 1.81 10.14 5.04
CA PRO A 216 0.86 9.82 6.10
C PRO A 216 -0.23 8.84 5.61
N TYR A 217 -1.02 8.32 6.57
CA TYR A 217 -2.27 7.59 6.29
C TYR A 217 -3.27 8.48 5.53
N GLY A 218 -4.05 7.89 4.64
CA GLY A 218 -5.03 8.59 3.79
C GLY A 218 -6.22 9.20 4.51
N GLY A 219 -6.41 8.87 5.79
CA GLY A 219 -7.47 9.44 6.64
C GLY A 219 -8.81 8.70 6.56
N ILE A 220 -9.89 9.35 7.03
CA ILE A 220 -11.23 8.74 7.20
C ILE A 220 -11.75 8.06 5.93
N SER A 221 -11.57 8.68 4.77
CA SER A 221 -12.01 8.10 3.49
C SER A 221 -11.34 6.76 3.14
N TYR A 222 -10.26 6.41 3.84
CA TYR A 222 -9.54 5.14 3.67
C TYR A 222 -9.97 4.07 4.68
N ASN A 223 -10.74 4.42 5.72
CA ASN A 223 -11.19 3.46 6.74
C ASN A 223 -11.98 2.28 6.16
N ARG A 224 -12.75 2.55 5.10
CA ARG A 224 -13.68 1.58 4.48
C ARG A 224 -13.16 0.99 3.16
N LYS A 225 -11.84 1.11 2.87
CA LYS A 225 -11.27 0.46 1.71
C LYS A 225 -11.32 -1.06 1.87
N ASP A 226 -11.77 -1.73 0.83
CA ASP A 226 -11.80 -3.18 0.76
C ASP A 226 -10.42 -3.72 0.35
N PHE A 227 -9.56 -3.90 1.35
CA PHE A 227 -8.22 -4.43 1.13
C PHE A 227 -8.25 -5.94 0.82
N GLN A 228 -9.22 -6.67 1.38
CA GLN A 228 -9.40 -8.09 1.08
C GLN A 228 -9.56 -8.31 -0.43
N LYS A 229 -10.44 -7.54 -1.06
CA LYS A 229 -10.65 -7.62 -2.52
C LYS A 229 -9.38 -7.36 -3.33
N LYS A 230 -8.52 -6.45 -2.85
CA LYS A 230 -7.23 -6.17 -3.48
C LYS A 230 -6.26 -7.34 -3.33
N VAL A 231 -6.23 -7.95 -2.14
CA VAL A 231 -5.41 -9.12 -1.86
C VAL A 231 -5.89 -10.33 -2.65
N ASP A 232 -7.21 -10.57 -2.70
CA ASP A 232 -7.79 -11.66 -3.50
C ASP A 232 -7.41 -11.53 -4.97
N TYR A 233 -7.43 -10.30 -5.50
CA TYR A 233 -7.01 -10.05 -6.88
C TYR A 233 -5.50 -10.26 -7.08
N LEU A 234 -4.65 -9.78 -6.17
CA LEU A 234 -3.20 -10.00 -6.20
C LEU A 234 -2.85 -11.50 -6.21
N LEU A 235 -3.57 -12.30 -5.42
CA LEU A 235 -3.31 -13.74 -5.22
C LEU A 235 -4.12 -14.63 -6.16
N SER A 236 -4.90 -14.07 -7.09
CA SER A 236 -5.71 -14.84 -8.04
C SER A 236 -4.84 -15.68 -8.99
N ASP A 237 -5.40 -16.80 -9.46
CA ASP A 237 -4.72 -17.65 -10.44
C ASP A 237 -4.46 -16.92 -11.75
N GLU A 238 -5.36 -16.01 -12.15
CA GLU A 238 -5.20 -15.16 -13.33
C GLU A 238 -3.95 -14.25 -13.19
N MET A 239 -3.79 -13.61 -12.03
CA MET A 239 -2.64 -12.77 -11.75
C MET A 239 -1.34 -13.58 -11.71
N THR A 240 -1.37 -14.71 -11.02
CA THR A 240 -0.22 -15.63 -10.92
C THR A 240 0.20 -16.10 -12.31
N ALA A 241 -0.74 -16.56 -13.15
CA ALA A 241 -0.45 -17.03 -14.51
C ALA A 241 0.15 -15.90 -15.38
N LYS A 242 -0.37 -14.67 -15.27
CA LYS A 242 0.15 -13.54 -16.01
C LYS A 242 1.59 -13.19 -15.59
N LEU A 243 1.89 -13.16 -14.29
CA LEU A 243 3.24 -12.93 -13.80
C LEU A 243 4.21 -14.08 -14.15
N GLN A 244 3.72 -15.32 -14.20
CA GLN A 244 4.51 -16.48 -14.65
C GLN A 244 4.82 -16.47 -16.15
N SER A 245 4.05 -15.76 -16.96
CA SER A 245 4.32 -15.58 -18.39
C SER A 245 5.45 -14.59 -18.67
N ALA A 246 6.01 -13.95 -17.64
CA ALA A 246 7.05 -12.94 -17.75
C ALA A 246 8.36 -13.35 -17.09
N GLU A 247 9.46 -13.02 -17.74
CA GLU A 247 10.76 -12.87 -17.11
C GLU A 247 10.78 -11.49 -16.41
N ILE A 248 11.08 -11.49 -15.10
CA ILE A 248 11.00 -10.29 -14.27
C ILE A 248 12.39 -9.91 -13.80
N TYR A 249 12.81 -8.69 -14.11
CA TYR A 249 14.12 -8.14 -13.83
C TYR A 249 14.03 -6.96 -12.86
N CYS A 250 15.12 -6.68 -12.16
CA CYS A 250 15.25 -5.54 -11.25
C CYS A 250 16.61 -4.86 -11.47
N GLU A 251 16.73 -4.19 -12.60
CA GLU A 251 18.01 -3.66 -13.09
C GLU A 251 17.84 -2.22 -13.57
N ASP A 252 18.96 -1.54 -13.85
CA ASP A 252 18.91 -0.33 -14.63
C ASP A 252 18.41 -0.67 -16.05
N PHE A 253 17.65 0.22 -16.67
CA PHE A 253 17.03 -0.07 -17.98
C PHE A 253 18.05 -0.31 -19.08
N GLU A 254 19.22 0.34 -19.02
CA GLU A 254 20.30 0.12 -20.00
C GLU A 254 20.89 -1.28 -19.84
N ASP A 255 21.20 -1.69 -18.61
CA ASP A 255 21.75 -3.02 -18.32
C ASP A 255 20.74 -4.10 -18.72
N PHE A 256 19.46 -3.91 -18.38
CA PHE A 256 18.37 -4.79 -18.76
C PHE A 256 18.28 -4.96 -20.28
N LEU A 257 18.22 -3.85 -21.06
CA LEU A 257 18.10 -3.92 -22.51
C LEU A 257 19.35 -4.50 -23.18
N ASN A 258 20.55 -4.16 -22.68
CA ASN A 258 21.81 -4.71 -23.17
C ASN A 258 21.98 -6.20 -22.85
N GLY A 259 21.38 -6.68 -21.76
CA GLY A 259 21.37 -8.10 -21.38
C GLY A 259 20.44 -8.95 -22.24
N LEU A 260 19.49 -8.34 -22.95
CA LEU A 260 18.56 -9.05 -23.82
C LEU A 260 19.11 -9.21 -25.24
N ASN A 261 19.06 -10.44 -25.77
CA ASN A 261 19.27 -10.67 -27.20
C ASN A 261 18.03 -10.21 -27.98
N LEU A 262 17.96 -8.93 -28.30
CA LEU A 262 16.82 -8.32 -28.99
C LEU A 262 16.75 -8.78 -30.45
N THR A 263 15.52 -8.97 -30.94
CA THR A 263 15.23 -9.32 -32.33
C THR A 263 14.27 -8.32 -32.96
N GLU A 264 14.24 -8.24 -34.28
CA GLU A 264 13.31 -7.39 -35.03
C GLU A 264 11.82 -7.75 -34.81
N ASN A 265 11.54 -8.94 -34.26
CA ASN A 265 10.20 -9.41 -33.94
C ASN A 265 9.73 -9.02 -32.54
N ASP A 266 10.60 -8.48 -31.68
CA ASP A 266 10.25 -8.05 -30.34
C ASP A 266 9.59 -6.66 -30.35
N TYR A 267 8.65 -6.44 -29.43
CA TYR A 267 8.05 -5.12 -29.22
C TYR A 267 8.50 -4.55 -27.88
N ILE A 268 9.14 -3.39 -27.90
CA ILE A 268 9.60 -2.68 -26.71
C ILE A 268 8.67 -1.50 -26.47
N PHE A 269 8.03 -1.47 -25.30
CA PHE A 269 7.23 -0.33 -24.82
C PHE A 269 8.05 0.47 -23.80
N LEU A 270 8.36 1.72 -24.15
CA LEU A 270 9.17 2.62 -23.31
C LEU A 270 8.30 3.73 -22.71
N ASP A 271 8.20 3.75 -21.39
CA ASP A 271 7.55 4.81 -20.60
C ASP A 271 8.48 5.25 -19.45
N PRO A 272 9.59 5.94 -19.76
CA PRO A 272 10.56 6.35 -18.77
C PRO A 272 9.93 7.37 -17.79
N PRO A 273 10.40 7.44 -16.52
CA PRO A 273 9.99 8.48 -15.60
C PRO A 273 10.31 9.85 -16.21
N TYR A 274 9.34 10.78 -16.05
CA TYR A 274 9.55 12.15 -16.50
C TYR A 274 10.58 12.83 -15.61
N ASP A 275 11.56 13.49 -16.23
CA ASP A 275 12.46 14.39 -15.54
C ASP A 275 11.67 15.67 -15.20
N THR A 276 11.09 15.68 -14.02
CA THR A 276 10.40 16.86 -13.50
C THR A 276 11.34 17.55 -12.52
N ASP A 277 12.03 18.56 -12.99
CA ASP A 277 12.64 19.60 -12.15
C ASP A 277 11.54 20.32 -11.35
N PHE A 278 10.92 19.64 -10.39
CA PHE A 278 10.19 20.30 -9.31
C PHE A 278 11.20 20.73 -8.23
N SER A 279 12.07 21.66 -8.59
CA SER A 279 12.74 22.52 -7.64
C SER A 279 11.72 23.52 -7.11
N THR A 280 11.06 23.19 -5.99
CA THR A 280 10.41 24.19 -5.11
C THR A 280 10.75 23.88 -3.68
#